data_1393e13a4981a229189a767b3e9baaea
#
_entry.id   1393e13a4981a229189a767b3e9baaea
#
_cell.length_a   1.000
_cell.length_b   1.000
_cell.length_c   1.000
_cell.angle_alpha   90.00
_cell.angle_beta   90.00
_cell.angle_gamma   90.00
#
_symmetry.space_group_name_H-M   'P 1'
#
loop_
_entity.id
_entity.type
_entity.pdbx_description
1 polymer ?
#
loop_
_entity_poly.entity_id
_entity_poly.type
_entity_poly.pdbx_seq_one_letter_code
_entity_poly.pdbx_strand_id
1 'polypeptide(L)'
;MKKTVILLFFCFPVIMMVAQSNIRLNNDWNKTYIINPASISDQYLAEFSMAARQQWLGFEGAPRTLFASGTLYIDELYTQFGLKVMQDKIGFTSTTDVDLTYAYAMRFNETWKLNLGLGLSFQSLGYDVSEVQSPTSSDPTVLNRLLNENNVNSDLGFEFTNKFYRLGFASQNVFSLFSNINKLFTNTNFMYATYRDSNHDFFNLGYGVCGIQYSNLVQMEFNVTGYFKATPTTNPFQIGLVYRTWSEVGMLFGLDLTHNLRASYSYDYNFSGISNASFGTHELMLTYRLDKVFQCKNCWY
;
A
#
# COMPACT_ATOMS: atom_id res chain seq x y z
N MET A 1 -30.42 18.26 -43.39
CA MET A 1 -30.01 17.70 -42.08
C MET A 1 -28.49 17.83 -42.00
N LYS A 2 -27.99 18.82 -41.30
CA LYS A 2 -26.54 19.08 -41.14
C LYS A 2 -26.08 18.30 -39.90
N LYS A 3 -25.16 17.34 -40.09
CA LYS A 3 -24.49 16.61 -38.99
C LYS A 3 -23.36 17.49 -38.44
N THR A 4 -23.56 18.04 -37.27
CA THR A 4 -22.53 18.78 -36.53
C THR A 4 -21.62 17.74 -35.83
N VAL A 5 -20.39 17.60 -36.32
CA VAL A 5 -19.34 16.81 -35.65
C VAL A 5 -18.74 17.69 -34.56
N ILE A 6 -19.00 17.33 -33.30
CA ILE A 6 -18.35 17.98 -32.15
C ILE A 6 -16.99 17.33 -31.98
N LEU A 7 -15.95 18.05 -32.38
CA LEU A 7 -14.56 17.69 -32.16
C LEU A 7 -14.21 18.09 -30.73
N LEU A 8 -14.23 17.14 -29.79
CA LEU A 8 -13.74 17.33 -28.43
C LEU A 8 -12.20 17.37 -28.47
N PHE A 9 -11.68 18.60 -28.46
CA PHE A 9 -10.25 18.86 -28.31
C PHE A 9 -9.86 18.59 -26.86
N PHE A 10 -9.30 17.41 -26.59
CA PHE A 10 -8.70 17.06 -25.31
C PHE A 10 -7.39 17.84 -25.18
N CYS A 11 -7.41 19.00 -24.51
CA CYS A 11 -6.20 19.66 -24.03
C CYS A 11 -5.55 18.81 -22.96
N PHE A 12 -4.55 18.01 -23.32
CA PHE A 12 -3.67 17.31 -22.40
C PHE A 12 -2.70 18.33 -21.79
N PRO A 13 -2.73 18.60 -20.47
CA PRO A 13 -1.67 19.33 -19.83
C PRO A 13 -0.41 18.44 -19.84
N VAL A 14 0.66 18.95 -20.42
CA VAL A 14 2.00 18.36 -20.31
C VAL A 14 2.45 18.56 -18.86
N ILE A 15 2.22 17.55 -18.03
CA ILE A 15 2.68 17.55 -16.64
C ILE A 15 4.17 17.17 -16.67
N MET A 16 5.03 18.10 -16.27
CA MET A 16 6.44 17.83 -16.04
C MET A 16 6.56 16.71 -14.99
N MET A 17 7.05 15.54 -15.39
CA MET A 17 7.28 14.42 -14.50
C MET A 17 8.48 14.71 -13.61
N VAL A 18 8.23 15.08 -12.36
CA VAL A 18 9.24 14.99 -11.30
C VAL A 18 9.18 13.56 -10.79
N ALA A 19 10.21 12.79 -11.09
CA ALA A 19 10.35 11.39 -10.64
C ALA A 19 10.68 11.36 -9.13
N GLN A 20 9.66 11.51 -8.27
CA GLN A 20 9.77 11.16 -6.86
C GLN A 20 8.99 9.86 -6.67
N SER A 21 9.72 8.80 -6.33
CA SER A 21 9.13 7.50 -6.04
C SER A 21 8.49 7.52 -4.65
N ASN A 22 7.19 7.32 -4.58
CA ASN A 22 6.53 6.99 -3.32
C ASN A 22 6.78 5.50 -3.02
N ILE A 23 7.21 5.19 -1.80
CA ILE A 23 7.41 3.82 -1.33
C ILE A 23 6.05 3.13 -1.26
N ARG A 24 5.85 2.11 -2.08
CA ARG A 24 4.57 1.42 -2.16
C ARG A 24 4.73 -0.07 -2.45
N LEU A 25 3.83 -0.85 -1.87
CA LEU A 25 3.68 -2.28 -2.14
C LEU A 25 2.44 -2.51 -3.02
N ASN A 26 2.53 -3.45 -3.98
CA ASN A 26 1.41 -3.81 -4.84
C ASN A 26 0.33 -4.61 -4.09
N ASN A 27 0.76 -5.32 -3.05
CA ASN A 27 -0.14 -6.10 -2.22
C ASN A 27 -1.03 -5.26 -1.29
N ASP A 28 -1.00 -3.92 -1.37
CA ASP A 28 -1.98 -3.05 -0.70
C ASP A 28 -3.42 -3.31 -1.17
N TRP A 29 -3.62 -3.73 -2.43
CA TRP A 29 -4.91 -4.19 -2.92
C TRP A 29 -5.44 -5.43 -2.19
N ASN A 30 -4.56 -6.29 -1.70
CA ASN A 30 -4.88 -7.44 -0.88
C ASN A 30 -4.98 -7.08 0.61
N LYS A 31 -4.17 -6.12 1.05
CA LYS A 31 -4.02 -5.71 2.45
C LYS A 31 -3.99 -4.18 2.55
N THR A 32 -5.17 -3.57 2.56
CA THR A 32 -5.30 -2.10 2.64
C THR A 32 -4.75 -1.50 3.96
N TYR A 33 -4.51 -2.33 4.99
CA TYR A 33 -3.80 -1.92 6.21
C TYR A 33 -2.41 -1.34 5.95
N ILE A 34 -1.75 -1.71 4.84
CA ILE A 34 -0.46 -1.14 4.44
C ILE A 34 -0.55 0.38 4.28
N ILE A 35 -1.64 0.87 3.67
CA ILE A 35 -1.84 2.28 3.35
C ILE A 35 -2.79 3.01 4.31
N ASN A 36 -3.69 2.28 5.00
CA ASN A 36 -4.74 2.88 5.82
C ASN A 36 -4.79 2.26 7.22
N PRO A 37 -4.49 3.03 8.30
CA PRO A 37 -4.56 2.53 9.67
C PRO A 37 -5.99 2.13 10.10
N ALA A 38 -7.04 2.63 9.43
CA ALA A 38 -8.43 2.27 9.68
C ALA A 38 -8.85 0.92 9.07
N SER A 39 -7.99 0.27 8.27
CA SER A 39 -8.31 -1.02 7.67
C SER A 39 -8.23 -2.13 8.70
N ILE A 40 -9.41 -2.64 9.11
CA ILE A 40 -9.56 -3.66 10.16
C ILE A 40 -9.75 -5.04 9.53
N SER A 41 -8.96 -6.02 10.00
CA SER A 41 -9.07 -7.44 9.67
C SER A 41 -9.89 -8.19 10.73
N ASP A 42 -11.16 -7.85 10.88
CA ASP A 42 -12.06 -8.36 11.94
C ASP A 42 -12.52 -9.82 11.75
N GLN A 43 -12.10 -10.49 10.70
CA GLN A 43 -12.33 -11.93 10.50
C GLN A 43 -11.32 -12.81 11.25
N TYR A 44 -10.14 -12.29 11.57
CA TYR A 44 -9.07 -12.98 12.28
C TYR A 44 -8.82 -12.39 13.65
N LEU A 45 -8.30 -13.19 14.58
CA LEU A 45 -7.80 -12.72 15.87
C LEU A 45 -6.55 -11.87 15.67
N ALA A 46 -5.61 -12.40 14.89
CA ALA A 46 -4.38 -11.69 14.54
C ALA A 46 -3.95 -12.02 13.11
N GLU A 47 -3.28 -11.07 12.47
CA GLU A 47 -2.72 -11.23 11.15
C GLU A 47 -1.30 -10.67 11.12
N PHE A 48 -0.34 -11.47 10.61
CA PHE A 48 1.06 -11.10 10.43
C PHE A 48 1.39 -11.15 8.95
N SER A 49 2.07 -10.12 8.44
CA SER A 49 2.50 -10.10 7.04
C SER A 49 3.94 -9.64 6.93
N MET A 50 4.66 -10.23 5.98
CA MET A 50 6.00 -9.81 5.58
C MET A 50 6.04 -9.72 4.07
N ALA A 51 6.68 -8.67 3.54
CA ALA A 51 6.89 -8.50 2.11
C ALA A 51 8.31 -8.05 1.80
N ALA A 52 8.78 -8.48 0.63
CA ALA A 52 10.02 -7.99 0.02
C ALA A 52 9.71 -7.58 -1.42
N ARG A 53 10.10 -6.34 -1.77
CA ARG A 53 9.95 -5.76 -3.10
C ARG A 53 11.31 -5.34 -3.63
N GLN A 54 11.62 -5.76 -4.86
CA GLN A 54 12.75 -5.29 -5.64
C GLN A 54 12.22 -4.57 -6.86
N GLN A 55 12.37 -3.26 -6.87
CA GLN A 55 11.93 -2.42 -7.98
C GLN A 55 13.03 -2.35 -9.04
N TRP A 56 12.67 -2.30 -10.31
CA TRP A 56 13.57 -2.16 -11.46
C TRP A 56 14.75 -3.13 -11.43
N LEU A 57 14.46 -4.42 -11.36
CA LEU A 57 15.46 -5.49 -11.31
C LEU A 57 16.46 -5.34 -12.48
N GLY A 58 17.76 -5.45 -12.19
CA GLY A 58 18.85 -5.27 -13.15
C GLY A 58 19.44 -3.86 -13.18
N PHE A 59 18.80 -2.88 -12.52
CA PHE A 59 19.32 -1.52 -12.40
C PHE A 59 20.15 -1.37 -11.11
N GLU A 60 21.37 -0.82 -11.21
CA GLU A 60 22.25 -0.61 -10.06
C GLU A 60 21.67 0.48 -9.14
N GLY A 61 21.67 0.23 -7.82
CA GLY A 61 21.06 1.14 -6.84
C GLY A 61 19.52 1.17 -6.86
N ALA A 62 18.87 0.22 -7.55
CA ALA A 62 17.44 0.13 -7.64
C ALA A 62 16.75 -0.02 -6.26
N PRO A 63 15.55 0.55 -6.07
CA PRO A 63 14.85 0.52 -4.80
C PRO A 63 14.57 -0.89 -4.30
N ARG A 64 14.82 -1.12 -3.02
CA ARG A 64 14.51 -2.37 -2.31
C ARG A 64 13.74 -2.08 -1.05
N THR A 65 12.51 -2.59 -0.98
CA THR A 65 11.62 -2.40 0.17
C THR A 65 11.43 -3.71 0.93
N LEU A 66 11.59 -3.66 2.24
CA LEU A 66 11.19 -4.71 3.17
C LEU A 66 10.06 -4.19 4.03
N PHE A 67 9.06 -5.01 4.25
CA PHE A 67 7.87 -4.69 5.03
C PHE A 67 7.53 -5.82 5.98
N ALA A 68 7.13 -5.46 7.20
CA ALA A 68 6.53 -6.39 8.15
C ALA A 68 5.37 -5.70 8.87
N SER A 69 4.31 -6.43 9.18
CA SER A 69 3.21 -5.91 9.98
C SER A 69 2.56 -7.00 10.82
N GLY A 70 2.00 -6.60 11.96
CA GLY A 70 1.16 -7.43 12.80
C GLY A 70 -0.06 -6.64 13.25
N THR A 71 -1.24 -7.26 13.22
CA THR A 71 -2.48 -6.69 13.75
C THR A 71 -3.14 -7.66 14.72
N LEU A 72 -3.76 -7.12 15.77
CA LEU A 72 -4.55 -7.86 16.76
C LEU A 72 -5.92 -7.20 16.88
N TYR A 73 -6.98 -7.95 16.61
CA TYR A 73 -8.35 -7.48 16.74
C TYR A 73 -9.01 -8.01 18.01
N ILE A 74 -9.65 -7.11 18.77
CA ILE A 74 -10.35 -7.41 20.02
C ILE A 74 -11.86 -7.21 19.78
N ASP A 75 -12.59 -8.31 19.71
CA ASP A 75 -14.04 -8.32 19.38
C ASP A 75 -14.88 -7.53 20.38
N GLU A 76 -14.60 -7.68 21.66
CA GLU A 76 -15.36 -7.06 22.74
C GLU A 76 -15.28 -5.53 22.71
N LEU A 77 -14.18 -5.00 22.21
CA LEU A 77 -13.92 -3.56 22.12
C LEU A 77 -14.15 -3.01 20.71
N TYR A 78 -14.38 -3.86 19.72
CA TYR A 78 -14.42 -3.49 18.30
C TYR A 78 -13.17 -2.74 17.84
N THR A 79 -12.01 -3.08 18.38
CA THR A 79 -10.76 -2.36 18.14
C THR A 79 -9.68 -3.26 17.56
N GLN A 80 -8.79 -2.63 16.79
CA GLN A 80 -7.58 -3.27 16.27
C GLN A 80 -6.35 -2.46 16.70
N PHE A 81 -5.37 -3.14 17.26
CA PHE A 81 -4.02 -2.63 17.44
C PHE A 81 -3.13 -3.17 16.33
N GLY A 82 -2.18 -2.39 15.89
CA GLY A 82 -1.26 -2.83 14.86
C GLY A 82 0.12 -2.20 14.97
N LEU A 83 1.08 -2.91 14.41
CA LEU A 83 2.45 -2.47 14.22
C LEU A 83 2.82 -2.69 12.76
N LYS A 84 3.43 -1.69 12.12
CA LYS A 84 4.06 -1.80 10.79
C LYS A 84 5.53 -1.41 10.91
N VAL A 85 6.37 -2.09 10.18
CA VAL A 85 7.78 -1.72 9.98
C VAL A 85 8.04 -1.78 8.49
N MET A 86 8.55 -0.69 7.93
CA MET A 86 8.94 -0.60 6.54
C MET A 86 10.37 -0.08 6.46
N GLN A 87 11.22 -0.76 5.70
CA GLN A 87 12.55 -0.31 5.37
C GLN A 87 12.67 -0.21 3.85
N ASP A 88 13.10 0.94 3.37
CA ASP A 88 13.35 1.18 1.96
C ASP A 88 14.79 1.66 1.73
N LYS A 89 15.48 1.03 0.78
CA LYS A 89 16.84 1.41 0.37
C LYS A 89 16.82 1.81 -1.10
N ILE A 90 17.25 3.03 -1.40
CA ILE A 90 17.39 3.57 -2.76
C ILE A 90 18.78 4.14 -2.92
N GLY A 91 19.63 3.48 -3.71
CA GLY A 91 21.04 3.81 -3.81
C GLY A 91 21.70 3.76 -2.43
N PHE A 92 22.29 4.86 -2.01
CA PHE A 92 22.95 5.01 -0.70
C PHE A 92 22.03 5.51 0.43
N THR A 93 20.76 5.75 0.15
CA THR A 93 19.77 6.24 1.14
C THR A 93 18.96 5.08 1.68
N SER A 94 18.83 5.00 2.99
CA SER A 94 17.97 4.02 3.69
C SER A 94 16.97 4.73 4.58
N THR A 95 15.69 4.43 4.39
CA THR A 95 14.60 4.95 5.22
C THR A 95 14.00 3.80 6.02
N THR A 96 13.81 3.99 7.32
CA THR A 96 13.09 3.04 8.17
C THR A 96 11.91 3.75 8.80
N ASP A 97 10.73 3.16 8.70
CA ASP A 97 9.48 3.66 9.25
C ASP A 97 8.87 2.59 10.18
N VAL A 98 8.49 2.99 11.39
CA VAL A 98 7.85 2.12 12.40
C VAL A 98 6.57 2.79 12.84
N ASP A 99 5.42 2.19 12.51
CA ASP A 99 4.09 2.72 12.83
C ASP A 99 3.42 1.88 13.91
N LEU A 100 2.95 2.55 14.95
CA LEU A 100 1.99 2.01 15.91
C LEU A 100 0.59 2.51 15.53
N THR A 101 -0.35 1.60 15.35
CA THR A 101 -1.70 1.95 14.88
C THR A 101 -2.78 1.47 15.85
N TYR A 102 -3.84 2.25 15.91
CA TYR A 102 -5.07 1.94 16.62
C TYR A 102 -6.25 2.20 15.70
N ALA A 103 -7.19 1.27 15.64
CA ALA A 103 -8.42 1.44 14.88
C ALA A 103 -9.65 1.00 15.68
N TYR A 104 -10.76 1.70 15.48
CA TYR A 104 -12.05 1.42 16.11
C TYR A 104 -13.13 1.23 15.05
N ALA A 105 -13.92 0.15 15.14
CA ALA A 105 -15.01 -0.16 14.24
C ALA A 105 -16.36 0.29 14.82
N MET A 106 -16.93 1.35 14.27
CA MET A 106 -18.28 1.81 14.58
C MET A 106 -19.28 1.08 13.67
N ARG A 107 -20.16 0.28 14.24
CA ARG A 107 -21.21 -0.44 13.50
C ARG A 107 -22.45 0.43 13.40
N PHE A 108 -22.90 0.77 12.19
CA PHE A 108 -24.15 1.50 11.96
C PHE A 108 -25.37 0.59 11.96
N ASN A 109 -25.17 -0.61 11.38
CA ASN A 109 -26.18 -1.66 11.34
C ASN A 109 -25.47 -3.02 11.18
N GLU A 110 -26.22 -4.10 10.91
CA GLU A 110 -25.66 -5.44 10.76
C GLU A 110 -24.69 -5.60 9.57
N THR A 111 -24.76 -4.70 8.59
CA THR A 111 -24.01 -4.81 7.33
C THR A 111 -22.95 -3.74 7.15
N TRP A 112 -23.16 -2.52 7.65
CA TRP A 112 -22.26 -1.39 7.43
C TRP A 112 -21.46 -1.01 8.66
N LYS A 113 -20.17 -0.82 8.46
CA LYS A 113 -19.21 -0.38 9.49
C LYS A 113 -18.43 0.85 8.99
N LEU A 114 -18.16 1.79 9.90
CA LEU A 114 -17.17 2.84 9.74
C LEU A 114 -16.00 2.54 10.66
N ASN A 115 -14.85 2.32 10.10
CA ASN A 115 -13.62 2.18 10.85
C ASN A 115 -12.91 3.52 10.88
N LEU A 116 -12.42 3.91 12.06
CA LEU A 116 -11.60 5.09 12.29
C LEU A 116 -10.23 4.61 12.74
N GLY A 117 -9.16 5.14 12.16
CA GLY A 117 -7.79 4.71 12.44
C GLY A 117 -6.84 5.87 12.68
N LEU A 118 -5.94 5.67 13.63
CA LEU A 118 -4.83 6.56 13.96
C LEU A 118 -3.53 5.78 13.89
N GLY A 119 -2.46 6.43 13.45
CA GLY A 119 -1.10 5.90 13.47
C GLY A 119 -0.13 6.91 14.09
N LEU A 120 0.86 6.42 14.78
CA LEU A 120 2.01 7.17 15.23
C LEU A 120 3.25 6.54 14.59
N SER A 121 3.95 7.33 13.76
CA SER A 121 5.09 6.89 12.96
C SER A 121 6.40 7.43 13.53
N PHE A 122 7.39 6.55 13.66
CA PHE A 122 8.77 6.86 13.99
C PHE A 122 9.62 6.59 12.75
N GLN A 123 10.18 7.64 12.19
CA GLN A 123 10.86 7.61 10.90
C GLN A 123 12.33 7.93 11.07
N SER A 124 13.20 7.18 10.41
CA SER A 124 14.65 7.40 10.38
C SER A 124 15.14 7.37 8.94
N LEU A 125 15.87 8.41 8.56
CA LEU A 125 16.57 8.50 7.29
C LEU A 125 18.07 8.39 7.56
N GLY A 126 18.72 7.40 6.96
CA GLY A 126 20.15 7.17 7.04
C GLY A 126 20.80 7.16 5.67
N TYR A 127 22.12 7.37 5.64
CA TYR A 127 22.93 7.33 4.43
C TYR A 127 24.06 6.30 4.60
N ASP A 128 24.20 5.41 3.63
CA ASP A 128 25.30 4.43 3.60
C ASP A 128 26.57 5.08 3.02
N VAL A 129 27.44 5.54 3.94
CA VAL A 129 28.68 6.27 3.61
C VAL A 129 29.70 5.37 2.88
N SER A 130 29.63 4.05 3.10
CA SER A 130 30.59 3.11 2.52
C SER A 130 30.46 2.99 0.99
N GLU A 131 29.29 3.33 0.46
CA GLU A 131 29.03 3.33 -0.99
C GLU A 131 29.35 4.68 -1.65
N VAL A 132 29.60 5.75 -0.86
CA VAL A 132 29.92 7.09 -1.39
C VAL A 132 31.41 7.21 -1.64
N GLN A 133 31.85 7.00 -2.88
CA GLN A 133 33.21 7.30 -3.30
C GLN A 133 33.37 8.82 -3.50
N SER A 134 33.79 9.53 -2.45
CA SER A 134 34.14 10.95 -2.55
C SER A 134 35.66 11.10 -2.72
N PRO A 135 36.13 11.88 -3.69
CA PRO A 135 37.60 12.19 -3.84
C PRO A 135 38.17 12.93 -2.62
N THR A 136 37.30 13.54 -1.80
CA THR A 136 37.64 14.26 -0.58
C THR A 136 36.82 13.74 0.59
N SER A 137 37.36 12.73 1.27
CA SER A 137 36.72 12.06 2.43
C SER A 137 36.51 12.96 3.66
N SER A 138 36.91 14.24 3.62
CA SER A 138 36.86 15.19 4.73
C SER A 138 36.03 16.45 4.46
N ASP A 139 35.15 16.45 3.43
CA ASP A 139 34.27 17.60 3.22
C ASP A 139 33.21 17.67 4.34
N PRO A 140 33.24 18.74 5.20
CA PRO A 140 32.27 18.91 6.30
C PRO A 140 30.82 18.97 5.82
N THR A 141 30.59 19.40 4.58
CA THR A 141 29.25 19.48 3.99
C THR A 141 28.67 18.09 3.73
N VAL A 142 29.52 17.14 3.32
CA VAL A 142 29.15 15.74 3.13
C VAL A 142 28.93 15.09 4.49
N LEU A 143 29.84 15.27 5.44
CA LEU A 143 29.72 14.71 6.80
C LEU A 143 28.47 15.19 7.54
N ASN A 144 28.12 16.47 7.42
CA ASN A 144 26.90 17.01 8.06
C ASN A 144 25.58 16.50 7.41
N ARG A 145 25.60 16.11 6.13
CA ARG A 145 24.46 15.49 5.46
C ARG A 145 24.31 14.00 5.74
N LEU A 146 25.35 13.36 6.29
CA LEU A 146 25.36 11.93 6.63
C LEU A 146 24.83 11.64 8.03
N LEU A 147 24.36 12.67 8.75
CA LEU A 147 23.70 12.49 10.04
C LEU A 147 22.33 11.84 9.81
N ASN A 148 22.06 10.77 10.57
CA ASN A 148 20.74 10.17 10.58
C ASN A 148 19.70 11.19 11.04
N GLU A 149 18.68 11.39 10.25
CA GLU A 149 17.57 12.25 10.58
C GLU A 149 16.41 11.42 11.09
N ASN A 150 15.96 11.68 12.31
CA ASN A 150 14.82 11.03 12.93
C ASN A 150 13.63 11.98 12.96
N ASN A 151 12.46 11.46 12.72
CA ASN A 151 11.22 12.20 12.71
C ASN A 151 10.11 11.41 13.39
N VAL A 152 9.14 12.12 13.96
CA VAL A 152 7.89 11.58 14.46
C VAL A 152 6.76 12.14 13.62
N ASN A 153 5.90 11.28 13.15
CA ASN A 153 4.77 11.65 12.31
C ASN A 153 3.48 10.96 12.76
N SER A 154 2.38 11.21 12.10
CA SER A 154 1.11 10.56 12.39
C SER A 154 0.35 10.24 11.12
N ASP A 155 -0.45 9.18 11.19
CA ASP A 155 -1.34 8.76 10.12
C ASP A 155 -2.79 8.84 10.60
N LEU A 156 -3.67 9.23 9.70
CA LEU A 156 -5.11 9.25 9.90
C LEU A 156 -5.79 8.43 8.84
N GLY A 157 -6.85 7.72 9.22
CA GLY A 157 -7.63 6.98 8.26
C GLY A 157 -9.08 6.80 8.66
N PHE A 158 -9.91 6.62 7.66
CA PHE A 158 -11.25 6.09 7.83
C PHE A 158 -11.60 5.15 6.68
N GLU A 159 -12.43 4.16 6.97
CA GLU A 159 -12.86 3.17 6.02
C GLU A 159 -14.32 2.81 6.26
N PHE A 160 -15.18 3.05 5.29
CA PHE A 160 -16.58 2.66 5.29
C PHE A 160 -16.73 1.37 4.51
N THR A 161 -17.18 0.32 5.17
CA THR A 161 -17.15 -1.04 4.61
C THR A 161 -18.39 -1.85 4.89
N ASN A 162 -18.73 -2.73 3.96
CA ASN A 162 -19.70 -3.80 4.12
C ASN A 162 -19.17 -5.09 3.45
N LYS A 163 -20.04 -6.11 3.30
CA LYS A 163 -19.68 -7.38 2.66
C LYS A 163 -19.11 -7.24 1.24
N PHE A 164 -19.55 -6.22 0.46
CA PHE A 164 -19.23 -6.07 -0.96
C PHE A 164 -18.37 -4.85 -1.25
N TYR A 165 -18.52 -3.78 -0.48
CA TYR A 165 -17.91 -2.49 -0.74
C TYR A 165 -16.94 -2.11 0.37
N ARG A 166 -15.86 -1.47 -0.03
CA ARG A 166 -14.91 -0.80 0.85
C ARG A 166 -14.57 0.55 0.25
N LEU A 167 -14.84 1.61 0.98
CA LEU A 167 -14.53 3.00 0.63
C LEU A 167 -13.62 3.54 1.71
N GLY A 168 -12.42 3.98 1.36
CA GLY A 168 -11.46 4.44 2.35
C GLY A 168 -10.75 5.71 1.95
N PHE A 169 -10.32 6.42 2.97
CA PHE A 169 -9.39 7.54 2.89
C PHE A 169 -8.32 7.36 3.95
N ALA A 170 -7.08 7.63 3.58
CA ALA A 170 -5.96 7.68 4.52
C ALA A 170 -5.06 8.86 4.19
N SER A 171 -4.54 9.49 5.23
CA SER A 171 -3.52 10.53 5.12
C SER A 171 -2.34 10.10 5.97
N GLN A 172 -1.22 9.80 5.34
CA GLN A 172 0.04 9.47 5.99
C GLN A 172 0.91 10.71 6.12
N ASN A 173 1.74 10.74 7.17
CA ASN A 173 2.64 11.86 7.45
C ASN A 173 1.92 13.20 7.67
N VAL A 174 0.85 13.19 8.47
CA VAL A 174 -0.03 14.36 8.69
C VAL A 174 0.72 15.52 9.35
N PHE A 175 1.66 15.26 10.28
CA PHE A 175 2.41 16.31 10.93
C PHE A 175 3.28 17.12 9.97
N SER A 176 3.66 16.55 8.82
CA SER A 176 4.39 17.26 7.77
C SER A 176 3.61 18.44 7.15
N LEU A 177 2.28 18.46 7.30
CA LEU A 177 1.43 19.57 6.86
C LEU A 177 1.57 20.81 7.75
N PHE A 178 1.92 20.61 9.03
CA PHE A 178 1.95 21.67 10.04
C PHE A 178 3.35 22.11 10.42
N SER A 179 4.39 21.39 9.99
CA SER A 179 5.78 21.67 10.37
C SER A 179 6.66 21.90 9.15
N ASN A 180 7.37 23.04 9.13
CA ASN A 180 8.40 23.30 8.14
C ASN A 180 9.70 22.49 8.38
N ILE A 181 9.82 21.83 9.52
CA ILE A 181 11.01 21.05 9.93
C ILE A 181 10.97 19.66 9.30
N ASN A 182 9.78 19.11 9.06
CA ASN A 182 9.57 17.72 8.64
C ASN A 182 9.39 17.57 7.11
N LYS A 183 10.17 18.27 6.31
CA LYS A 183 10.08 18.19 4.83
C LYS A 183 10.63 16.90 4.23
N LEU A 184 11.28 16.06 5.02
CA LEU A 184 11.87 14.79 4.55
C LEU A 184 10.79 13.77 4.18
N PHE A 185 9.71 13.73 4.95
CA PHE A 185 8.60 12.81 4.75
C PHE A 185 7.37 13.60 4.32
N THR A 186 7.04 13.47 3.05
CA THR A 186 5.93 14.22 2.46
C THR A 186 4.59 13.58 2.84
N ASN A 187 3.59 14.41 3.13
CA ASN A 187 2.22 13.94 3.30
C ASN A 187 1.74 13.20 2.05
N THR A 188 1.16 12.03 2.26
CA THR A 188 0.59 11.19 1.21
C THR A 188 -0.86 10.89 1.53
N ASN A 189 -1.75 11.20 0.59
CA ASN A 189 -3.17 10.95 0.71
C ASN A 189 -3.60 9.84 -0.23
N PHE A 190 -4.41 8.91 0.30
CA PHE A 190 -5.00 7.81 -0.44
C PHE A 190 -6.52 7.93 -0.37
N MET A 191 -7.18 7.77 -1.49
CA MET A 191 -8.63 7.64 -1.56
C MET A 191 -8.97 6.45 -2.44
N TYR A 192 -9.64 5.45 -1.89
CA TYR A 192 -9.92 4.23 -2.64
C TYR A 192 -11.36 3.77 -2.49
N ALA A 193 -11.81 3.09 -3.53
CA ALA A 193 -13.07 2.39 -3.56
C ALA A 193 -12.86 1.00 -4.15
N THR A 194 -13.34 -0.03 -3.47
CA THR A 194 -13.29 -1.41 -3.95
C THR A 194 -14.67 -2.04 -3.86
N TYR A 195 -14.97 -2.84 -4.86
CA TYR A 195 -16.12 -3.72 -4.89
C TYR A 195 -15.64 -5.16 -5.06
N ARG A 196 -16.22 -6.08 -4.31
CA ARG A 196 -15.96 -7.51 -4.45
C ARG A 196 -17.28 -8.26 -4.40
N ASP A 197 -17.60 -8.96 -5.49
CA ASP A 197 -18.71 -9.89 -5.49
C ASP A 197 -18.34 -11.14 -4.67
N SER A 198 -19.29 -11.63 -3.89
CA SER A 198 -19.13 -12.86 -3.10
C SER A 198 -20.29 -13.85 -3.31
N ASN A 199 -21.16 -13.59 -4.31
CA ASN A 199 -22.39 -14.32 -4.50
C ASN A 199 -22.24 -15.59 -5.35
N HIS A 200 -21.19 -15.69 -6.16
CA HIS A 200 -20.98 -16.85 -7.02
C HIS A 200 -20.22 -17.96 -6.30
N ASP A 201 -20.57 -19.20 -6.57
CA ASP A 201 -20.01 -20.37 -5.87
C ASP A 201 -18.58 -20.70 -6.26
N PHE A 202 -18.18 -20.42 -7.50
CA PHE A 202 -16.88 -20.84 -8.03
C PHE A 202 -15.91 -19.67 -8.26
N PHE A 203 -16.39 -18.55 -8.77
CA PHE A 203 -15.58 -17.44 -9.22
C PHE A 203 -16.22 -16.11 -8.86
N ASN A 204 -15.47 -15.21 -8.22
CA ASN A 204 -15.90 -13.86 -7.92
C ASN A 204 -14.98 -12.83 -8.57
N LEU A 205 -15.53 -11.70 -8.96
CA LEU A 205 -14.77 -10.57 -9.47
C LEU A 205 -14.69 -9.46 -8.41
N GLY A 206 -13.53 -8.85 -8.32
CA GLY A 206 -13.32 -7.63 -7.58
C GLY A 206 -12.80 -6.53 -8.49
N TYR A 207 -13.22 -5.32 -8.21
CA TYR A 207 -12.81 -4.10 -8.90
C TYR A 207 -12.37 -3.07 -7.88
N GLY A 208 -11.36 -2.30 -8.22
CA GLY A 208 -10.88 -1.25 -7.34
C GLY A 208 -10.36 -0.04 -8.10
N VAL A 209 -10.51 1.12 -7.48
CA VAL A 209 -9.87 2.36 -7.91
C VAL A 209 -9.22 3.00 -6.70
N CYS A 210 -8.01 3.53 -6.87
CA CYS A 210 -7.29 4.27 -5.84
C CYS A 210 -6.68 5.53 -6.45
N GLY A 211 -6.99 6.68 -5.85
CA GLY A 211 -6.30 7.94 -6.10
C GLY A 211 -5.24 8.13 -5.02
N ILE A 212 -4.03 8.48 -5.43
CA ILE A 212 -2.90 8.75 -4.55
C ILE A 212 -2.43 10.15 -4.84
N GLN A 213 -2.37 10.96 -3.80
CA GLN A 213 -1.75 12.29 -3.85
C GLN A 213 -0.48 12.28 -3.03
N TYR A 214 0.64 12.53 -3.66
CA TYR A 214 1.95 12.66 -3.04
C TYR A 214 2.54 14.00 -3.45
N SER A 215 2.68 14.94 -2.52
CA SER A 215 3.05 16.32 -2.83
C SER A 215 2.08 16.93 -3.87
N ASN A 216 2.60 17.39 -5.00
CA ASN A 216 1.83 17.93 -6.12
C ASN A 216 1.48 16.91 -7.20
N LEU A 217 1.85 15.63 -7.00
CA LEU A 217 1.59 14.56 -7.95
C LEU A 217 0.32 13.82 -7.56
N VAL A 218 -0.51 13.53 -8.55
CA VAL A 218 -1.69 12.68 -8.39
C VAL A 218 -1.55 11.48 -9.32
N GLN A 219 -1.67 10.29 -8.77
CA GLN A 219 -1.67 9.04 -9.51
C GLN A 219 -2.98 8.32 -9.29
N MET A 220 -3.52 7.74 -10.35
CA MET A 220 -4.71 6.89 -10.28
C MET A 220 -4.32 5.45 -10.56
N GLU A 221 -4.95 4.53 -9.84
CA GLU A 221 -4.79 3.10 -10.03
C GLU A 221 -6.12 2.43 -10.20
N PHE A 222 -6.14 1.42 -11.04
CA PHE A 222 -7.30 0.59 -11.32
C PHE A 222 -6.91 -0.87 -11.12
N ASN A 223 -7.72 -1.60 -10.37
CA ASN A 223 -7.52 -3.01 -10.10
C ASN A 223 -8.73 -3.83 -10.57
N VAL A 224 -8.45 -4.99 -11.16
CA VAL A 224 -9.43 -6.05 -11.42
C VAL A 224 -8.85 -7.35 -10.93
N THR A 225 -9.56 -8.05 -10.04
CA THR A 225 -9.07 -9.31 -9.44
C THR A 225 -10.14 -10.38 -9.52
N GLY A 226 -9.76 -11.55 -10.03
CA GLY A 226 -10.55 -12.77 -10.00
C GLY A 226 -10.19 -13.60 -8.76
N TYR A 227 -11.18 -13.99 -7.99
CA TYR A 227 -11.06 -14.83 -6.81
C TYR A 227 -11.70 -16.18 -7.09
N PHE A 228 -10.91 -17.24 -7.02
CA PHE A 228 -11.36 -18.59 -7.26
C PHE A 228 -11.65 -19.28 -5.92
N LYS A 229 -12.87 -19.75 -5.75
CA LYS A 229 -13.33 -20.42 -4.54
C LYS A 229 -13.08 -21.93 -4.62
N ALA A 230 -12.59 -22.52 -3.55
CA ALA A 230 -12.60 -23.99 -3.37
C ALA A 230 -13.82 -24.42 -2.57
N THR A 231 -14.29 -23.55 -1.65
CA THR A 231 -15.53 -23.71 -0.88
C THR A 231 -16.25 -22.36 -0.83
N PRO A 232 -17.52 -22.29 -0.39
CA PRO A 232 -18.24 -21.02 -0.26
C PRO A 232 -17.53 -19.96 0.59
N THR A 233 -16.64 -20.37 1.49
CA THR A 233 -15.94 -19.49 2.45
C THR A 233 -14.45 -19.32 2.16
N THR A 234 -13.86 -20.07 1.22
CA THR A 234 -12.41 -20.03 0.96
C THR A 234 -12.11 -19.64 -0.49
N ASN A 235 -11.18 -18.68 -0.67
CA ASN A 235 -10.65 -18.26 -1.97
C ASN A 235 -9.16 -18.58 -2.03
N PRO A 236 -8.78 -19.86 -2.25
CA PRO A 236 -7.38 -20.27 -2.19
C PRO A 236 -6.51 -19.65 -3.26
N PHE A 237 -7.10 -19.19 -4.36
CA PHE A 237 -6.36 -18.65 -5.48
C PHE A 237 -6.98 -17.35 -5.99
N GLN A 238 -6.12 -16.39 -6.32
CA GLN A 238 -6.52 -15.14 -6.98
C GLN A 238 -5.52 -14.73 -8.06
N ILE A 239 -6.05 -14.07 -9.09
CA ILE A 239 -5.27 -13.39 -10.12
C ILE A 239 -5.84 -12.00 -10.28
N GLY A 240 -4.97 -10.98 -10.25
CA GLY A 240 -5.33 -9.58 -10.42
C GLY A 240 -4.48 -8.89 -11.47
N LEU A 241 -5.04 -7.84 -12.05
CA LEU A 241 -4.36 -6.88 -12.89
C LEU A 241 -4.49 -5.50 -12.24
N VAL A 242 -3.40 -4.76 -12.21
CA VAL A 242 -3.35 -3.38 -11.73
C VAL A 242 -2.81 -2.51 -12.86
N TYR A 243 -3.50 -1.43 -13.15
CA TYR A 243 -3.01 -0.39 -14.04
C TYR A 243 -2.77 0.89 -13.25
N ARG A 244 -1.57 1.43 -13.32
CA ARG A 244 -1.18 2.72 -12.75
C ARG A 244 -1.00 3.72 -13.87
N THR A 245 -1.71 4.84 -13.74
CA THR A 245 -1.64 5.88 -14.76
C THR A 245 -0.21 6.35 -14.97
N TRP A 246 0.19 6.36 -16.25
CA TRP A 246 1.46 6.89 -16.76
C TRP A 246 2.74 6.13 -16.33
N SER A 247 2.63 5.01 -15.61
CA SER A 247 3.82 4.34 -15.11
C SER A 247 3.91 2.85 -15.44
N GLU A 248 2.95 2.04 -15.06
CA GLU A 248 3.12 0.59 -15.07
C GLU A 248 1.80 -0.20 -15.13
N VAL A 249 1.92 -1.45 -15.58
CA VAL A 249 0.90 -2.48 -15.43
C VAL A 249 1.46 -3.58 -14.55
N GLY A 250 0.70 -3.96 -13.53
CA GLY A 250 1.04 -5.02 -12.59
C GLY A 250 0.13 -6.24 -12.73
N MET A 251 0.70 -7.42 -12.46
CA MET A 251 -0.01 -8.68 -12.27
C MET A 251 0.11 -9.08 -10.80
N LEU A 252 -1.00 -9.51 -10.21
CA LEU A 252 -1.08 -9.99 -8.83
C LEU A 252 -1.48 -11.45 -8.83
N PHE A 253 -0.77 -12.26 -8.06
CA PHE A 253 -1.09 -13.66 -7.81
C PHE A 253 -1.18 -13.89 -6.32
N GLY A 254 -2.16 -14.65 -5.86
CA GLY A 254 -2.28 -15.03 -4.46
C GLY A 254 -2.72 -16.47 -4.34
N LEU A 255 -2.11 -17.18 -3.39
CA LEU A 255 -2.38 -18.59 -3.14
C LEU A 255 -2.37 -18.85 -1.62
N ASP A 256 -3.43 -19.49 -1.12
CA ASP A 256 -3.45 -20.01 0.24
C ASP A 256 -2.67 -21.33 0.27
N LEU A 257 -1.47 -21.31 0.86
CA LEU A 257 -0.60 -22.48 1.02
C LEU A 257 -1.16 -23.44 2.07
N THR A 258 -1.74 -22.88 3.12
CA THR A 258 -2.49 -23.56 4.16
C THR A 258 -3.70 -22.72 4.54
N HIS A 259 -4.56 -23.22 5.41
CA HIS A 259 -5.70 -22.45 5.94
C HIS A 259 -5.27 -21.09 6.55
N ASN A 260 -4.12 -21.07 7.21
CA ASN A 260 -3.61 -19.90 7.93
C ASN A 260 -2.52 -19.12 7.18
N LEU A 261 -1.90 -19.69 6.15
CA LEU A 261 -0.77 -19.09 5.44
C LEU A 261 -1.09 -18.83 3.99
N ARG A 262 -0.99 -17.57 3.60
CA ARG A 262 -1.15 -17.09 2.23
C ARG A 262 0.16 -16.56 1.69
N ALA A 263 0.51 -16.94 0.46
CA ALA A 263 1.56 -16.32 -0.34
C ALA A 263 0.94 -15.46 -1.43
N SER A 264 1.52 -14.30 -1.67
CA SER A 264 1.13 -13.41 -2.77
C SER A 264 2.38 -12.93 -3.49
N TYR A 265 2.31 -12.88 -4.82
CA TYR A 265 3.39 -12.40 -5.67
C TYR A 265 2.84 -11.36 -6.62
N SER A 266 3.61 -10.30 -6.89
CA SER A 266 3.30 -9.36 -7.96
C SER A 266 4.50 -9.10 -8.86
N TYR A 267 4.17 -8.78 -10.11
CA TYR A 267 5.11 -8.36 -11.13
C TYR A 267 4.60 -7.10 -11.80
N ASP A 268 5.43 -6.03 -11.88
CA ASP A 268 5.10 -4.81 -12.61
C ASP A 268 6.00 -4.64 -13.82
N TYR A 269 5.37 -4.36 -14.94
CA TYR A 269 6.01 -3.91 -16.16
C TYR A 269 5.88 -2.39 -16.30
N ASN A 270 7.01 -1.70 -16.40
CA ASN A 270 7.09 -0.25 -16.55
C ASN A 270 7.07 0.16 -18.02
N PHE A 271 6.28 1.20 -18.34
CA PHE A 271 6.26 1.80 -19.69
C PHE A 271 7.17 3.04 -19.80
N SER A 272 7.76 3.49 -18.70
CA SER A 272 8.63 4.66 -18.68
C SER A 272 10.01 4.37 -19.30
N GLY A 273 10.82 5.40 -19.48
CA GLY A 273 12.16 5.26 -20.07
C GLY A 273 13.09 4.27 -19.37
N ILE A 274 12.78 3.86 -18.13
CA ILE A 274 13.54 2.85 -17.38
C ILE A 274 13.27 1.41 -17.88
N SER A 275 12.24 1.19 -18.69
CA SER A 275 11.88 -0.13 -19.21
C SER A 275 13.02 -0.81 -20.00
N ASN A 276 13.88 -0.02 -20.64
CA ASN A 276 15.01 -0.53 -21.43
C ASN A 276 16.18 -1.03 -20.56
N ALA A 277 16.22 -0.66 -19.28
CA ALA A 277 17.30 -1.01 -18.34
C ALA A 277 16.82 -1.89 -17.18
N SER A 278 15.53 -2.27 -17.15
CA SER A 278 14.90 -2.98 -16.04
C SER A 278 14.16 -4.22 -16.51
N PHE A 279 14.30 -5.30 -15.73
CA PHE A 279 13.47 -6.52 -15.89
C PHE A 279 12.15 -6.46 -15.10
N GLY A 280 11.66 -5.25 -14.82
CA GLY A 280 10.42 -5.01 -14.07
C GLY A 280 10.63 -4.96 -12.58
N THR A 281 9.51 -4.97 -11.85
CA THR A 281 9.47 -4.93 -10.39
C THR A 281 8.84 -6.20 -9.86
N HIS A 282 9.47 -6.80 -8.87
CA HIS A 282 9.02 -8.05 -8.25
C HIS A 282 8.70 -7.82 -6.78
N GLU A 283 7.60 -8.38 -6.31
CA GLU A 283 7.21 -8.32 -4.90
C GLU A 283 6.67 -9.68 -4.46
N LEU A 284 7.13 -10.14 -3.31
CA LEU A 284 6.62 -11.34 -2.63
C LEU A 284 6.09 -10.93 -1.26
N MET A 285 4.89 -11.40 -0.90
CA MET A 285 4.31 -11.22 0.42
C MET A 285 3.84 -12.56 0.98
N LEU A 286 4.11 -12.78 2.27
CA LEU A 286 3.57 -13.87 3.07
C LEU A 286 2.68 -13.29 4.16
N THR A 287 1.49 -13.86 4.31
CA THR A 287 0.53 -13.46 5.35
C THR A 287 0.11 -14.68 6.15
N TYR A 288 0.33 -14.62 7.46
CA TYR A 288 -0.11 -15.64 8.41
C TYR A 288 -1.27 -15.10 9.24
N ARG A 289 -2.34 -15.90 9.37
CA ARG A 289 -3.60 -15.52 9.99
C ARG A 289 -3.90 -16.46 11.15
N LEU A 290 -4.28 -15.89 12.27
CA LEU A 290 -4.78 -16.64 13.42
C LEU A 290 -6.29 -16.48 13.49
N ASP A 291 -7.00 -17.61 13.39
CA ASP A 291 -8.45 -17.62 13.44
C ASP A 291 -8.96 -17.28 14.83
N LYS A 292 -10.14 -16.68 14.88
CA LYS A 292 -10.89 -16.53 16.12
C LYS A 292 -11.48 -17.86 16.56
N VAL A 293 -11.63 -18.02 17.85
CA VAL A 293 -12.31 -19.20 18.45
C VAL A 293 -13.79 -19.23 18.06
N PHE A 294 -14.38 -18.06 17.75
CA PHE A 294 -15.77 -17.91 17.27
C PHE A 294 -15.76 -17.26 15.88
N GLN A 295 -16.41 -17.93 14.91
CA GLN A 295 -16.51 -17.40 13.54
C GLN A 295 -17.35 -16.12 13.48
N CYS A 296 -16.82 -15.08 12.91
CA CYS A 296 -17.56 -13.85 12.61
C CYS A 296 -18.52 -14.07 11.41
N LYS A 297 -19.83 -13.89 11.61
CA LYS A 297 -20.84 -14.11 10.56
C LYS A 297 -20.88 -13.04 9.46
N ASN A 298 -20.26 -11.85 9.68
CA ASN A 298 -20.41 -10.69 8.81
C ASN A 298 -19.06 -10.01 8.46
N CYS A 299 -17.98 -10.76 8.45
CA CYS A 299 -16.66 -10.24 8.11
C CYS A 299 -16.41 -10.16 6.59
N TRP A 300 -15.50 -9.32 6.19
CA TRP A 300 -15.06 -9.20 4.81
C TRP A 300 -14.12 -10.37 4.46
N TYR A 301 -14.50 -11.18 3.47
CA TYR A 301 -13.72 -12.32 2.97
C TYR A 301 -12.91 -11.96 1.74
#